data_7c4fd02263718b71b06a8291f04d7d00
#
_entry.id   7c4fd02263718b71b06a8291f04d7d00
#
_cell.length_a   1.000
_cell.length_b   1.000
_cell.length_c   1.000
_cell.angle_alpha   90.00
_cell.angle_beta   90.00
_cell.angle_gamma   90.00
#
_symmetry.space_group_name_H-M   'P 1'
#
loop_
_entity.id
_entity.type
_entity.pdbx_description
1 polymer ?
#
loop_
_entity_poly.entity_id
_entity_poly.type
_entity_poly.pdbx_seq_one_letter_code
_entity_poly.pdbx_strand_id
1 'polypeptide(L)'
;MKLTIKFVTILYISLNLCSFSYSEERTNGYNFYTGMFDFSDDKKRSTLFGVEHQNENLYRDTLVGRVSPITGFMITEANAAYVYTGIEANYDLGVFKFTPSFAPGIYSQGDGKDLGHPLEFKSEVQLSMDLGESTNFGMSYNHVSNASLGDKNPGANSYMFNFLKKF
;
A
#
# COMPACT_ATOMS: atom_id res chain seq x y z
N MET A 1 8.98 -9.38 31.36
CA MET A 1 8.80 -10.76 30.90
C MET A 1 7.35 -11.22 30.77
N LYS A 2 6.41 -10.92 31.67
CA LYS A 2 5.01 -11.35 31.55
C LYS A 2 4.18 -10.62 30.48
N LEU A 3 4.53 -9.40 30.10
CA LEU A 3 3.82 -8.60 29.09
C LEU A 3 4.15 -9.03 27.65
N THR A 4 5.42 -9.36 27.40
CA THR A 4 5.91 -9.86 26.10
C THR A 4 5.30 -11.20 25.72
N ILE A 5 5.11 -12.10 26.70
CA ILE A 5 4.49 -13.42 26.46
C ILE A 5 3.02 -13.26 26.07
N LYS A 6 2.29 -12.32 26.71
CA LYS A 6 0.87 -12.06 26.35
C LYS A 6 0.73 -11.50 24.94
N PHE A 7 1.63 -10.61 24.50
CA PHE A 7 1.61 -10.06 23.14
C PHE A 7 1.91 -11.13 22.08
N VAL A 8 2.91 -11.97 22.32
CA VAL A 8 3.26 -13.08 21.42
C VAL A 8 2.13 -14.09 21.34
N THR A 9 1.47 -14.40 22.47
CA THR A 9 0.34 -15.35 22.49
C THR A 9 -0.89 -14.79 21.77
N ILE A 10 -1.20 -13.52 21.92
CA ILE A 10 -2.30 -12.85 21.20
C ILE A 10 -2.01 -12.81 19.70
N LEU A 11 -0.78 -12.51 19.29
CA LEU A 11 -0.36 -12.51 17.89
C LEU A 11 -0.44 -13.92 17.29
N TYR A 12 -0.03 -14.95 18.03
CA TYR A 12 -0.09 -16.35 17.59
C TYR A 12 -1.54 -16.87 17.46
N ILE A 13 -2.43 -16.48 18.37
CA ILE A 13 -3.85 -16.82 18.33
C ILE A 13 -4.55 -16.12 17.17
N SER A 14 -4.24 -14.84 16.91
CA SER A 14 -4.81 -14.08 15.78
C SER A 14 -4.39 -14.64 14.42
N LEU A 15 -3.16 -15.15 14.29
CA LEU A 15 -2.66 -15.79 13.07
C LEU A 15 -3.31 -17.15 12.79
N ASN A 16 -3.78 -17.87 13.83
CA ASN A 16 -4.40 -19.18 13.67
C ASN A 16 -5.93 -19.11 13.45
N LEU A 17 -6.56 -17.97 13.73
CA LEU A 17 -8.00 -17.77 13.48
C LEU A 17 -8.32 -17.37 12.03
N CYS A 18 -7.30 -17.16 11.20
CA CYS A 18 -7.48 -16.86 9.79
C CYS A 18 -7.63 -18.15 8.98
N SER A 19 -8.83 -18.45 8.49
CA SER A 19 -9.04 -19.51 7.50
C SER A 19 -8.69 -19.03 6.10
N PHE A 20 -7.97 -19.83 5.32
CA PHE A 20 -7.81 -19.60 3.89
C PHE A 20 -9.14 -19.92 3.20
N SER A 21 -9.76 -18.92 2.59
CA SER A 21 -10.89 -19.13 1.70
C SER A 21 -10.42 -19.02 0.26
N TYR A 22 -10.70 -20.03 -0.54
CA TYR A 22 -10.40 -20.06 -1.96
C TYR A 22 -11.68 -19.73 -2.72
N SER A 23 -11.71 -18.60 -3.40
CA SER A 23 -12.84 -18.21 -4.25
C SER A 23 -12.54 -18.61 -5.70
N GLU A 24 -13.55 -19.13 -6.40
CA GLU A 24 -13.44 -19.54 -7.80
C GLU A 24 -13.36 -18.35 -8.78
N GLU A 25 -13.79 -17.16 -8.38
CA GLU A 25 -13.58 -15.94 -9.17
C GLU A 25 -12.18 -15.36 -8.90
N ARG A 26 -11.26 -15.73 -9.76
CA ARG A 26 -9.86 -15.28 -9.70
C ARG A 26 -9.76 -13.88 -10.26
N THR A 27 -9.53 -12.89 -9.42
CA THR A 27 -9.29 -11.52 -9.86
C THR A 27 -7.88 -11.11 -9.49
N ASN A 28 -7.01 -11.06 -10.49
CA ASN A 28 -5.76 -10.33 -10.43
C ASN A 28 -6.01 -8.93 -11.00
N GLY A 29 -5.44 -7.93 -10.39
CA GLY A 29 -5.53 -6.56 -10.86
C GLY A 29 -4.17 -5.91 -10.99
N TYR A 30 -4.05 -4.99 -11.96
CA TYR A 30 -2.93 -4.07 -12.03
C TYR A 30 -3.46 -2.66 -11.87
N ASN A 31 -2.97 -1.98 -10.83
CA ASN A 31 -3.25 -0.59 -10.55
C ASN A 31 -2.10 0.25 -11.11
N PHE A 32 -2.40 1.07 -12.10
CA PHE A 32 -1.49 2.10 -12.62
C PHE A 32 -1.81 3.40 -11.91
N TYR A 33 -0.80 4.07 -11.38
CA TYR A 33 -1.04 5.30 -10.65
C TYR A 33 -0.01 6.38 -10.99
N THR A 34 -0.45 7.62 -10.89
CA THR A 34 0.38 8.81 -11.06
C THR A 34 -0.08 9.91 -10.12
N GLY A 35 0.82 10.78 -9.74
CA GLY A 35 0.51 11.87 -8.83
C GLY A 35 1.72 12.68 -8.42
N MET A 36 1.68 13.19 -7.20
CA MET A 36 2.73 14.04 -6.65
C MET A 36 3.35 13.35 -5.42
N PHE A 37 4.62 13.01 -5.51
CA PHE A 37 5.44 12.57 -4.38
C PHE A 37 5.81 13.76 -3.52
N ASP A 38 5.66 13.60 -2.21
CA ASP A 38 6.02 14.57 -1.19
C ASP A 38 5.48 15.99 -1.46
N PHE A 39 4.18 16.07 -1.75
CA PHE A 39 3.52 17.32 -2.09
C PHE A 39 3.62 18.41 -1.01
N SER A 40 3.93 18.02 0.23
CA SER A 40 4.10 18.92 1.37
C SER A 40 5.47 19.61 1.44
N ASP A 41 6.46 19.17 0.64
CA ASP A 41 7.79 19.76 0.55
C ASP A 41 8.03 20.39 -0.82
N ASP A 42 7.88 21.72 -0.92
CA ASP A 42 8.01 22.47 -2.18
C ASP A 42 9.38 22.29 -2.88
N LYS A 43 10.43 21.90 -2.14
CA LYS A 43 11.79 21.73 -2.69
C LYS A 43 12.03 20.30 -3.17
N LYS A 44 11.23 19.33 -2.71
CA LYS A 44 11.47 17.90 -2.97
C LYS A 44 10.27 17.19 -3.60
N ARG A 45 9.15 17.89 -3.78
CA ARG A 45 8.01 17.35 -4.52
C ARG A 45 8.41 17.02 -5.96
N SER A 46 7.95 15.89 -6.45
CA SER A 46 8.15 15.50 -7.83
C SER A 46 6.99 14.64 -8.34
N THR A 47 6.79 14.63 -9.66
CA THR A 47 5.80 13.74 -10.28
C THR A 47 6.20 12.30 -10.01
N LEU A 48 5.23 11.46 -9.68
CA LEU A 48 5.42 10.03 -9.52
C LEU A 48 4.59 9.22 -10.51
N PHE A 49 5.10 8.05 -10.86
CA PHE A 49 4.42 7.00 -11.63
C PHE A 49 4.65 5.67 -10.92
N GLY A 50 3.66 4.81 -10.96
CA GLY A 50 3.81 3.48 -10.39
C GLY A 50 2.84 2.46 -10.94
N VAL A 51 3.14 1.22 -10.62
CA VAL A 51 2.31 0.06 -10.89
C VAL A 51 2.27 -0.83 -9.65
N GLU A 52 1.09 -1.35 -9.34
CA GLU A 52 0.88 -2.27 -8.25
C GLU A 52 0.03 -3.45 -8.72
N HIS A 53 0.53 -4.64 -8.48
CA HIS A 53 -0.21 -5.88 -8.66
C HIS A 53 -1.01 -6.17 -7.39
N GLN A 54 -2.30 -6.36 -7.54
CA GLN A 54 -3.24 -6.75 -6.50
C GLN A 54 -3.67 -8.19 -6.75
N ASN A 55 -3.48 -9.07 -5.79
CA ASN A 55 -3.80 -10.50 -5.92
C ASN A 55 -4.92 -10.88 -4.95
N GLU A 56 -6.16 -10.61 -5.37
CA GLU A 56 -7.35 -10.96 -4.60
C GLU A 56 -7.60 -12.49 -4.52
N ASN A 57 -6.86 -13.32 -5.29
CA ASN A 57 -6.94 -14.78 -5.18
C ASN A 57 -6.31 -15.32 -3.91
N LEU A 58 -5.34 -14.58 -3.36
CA LEU A 58 -4.64 -14.93 -2.13
C LEU A 58 -5.18 -14.07 -0.99
N TYR A 59 -6.48 -14.15 -0.72
CA TYR A 59 -7.05 -13.39 0.38
C TYR A 59 -7.15 -14.21 1.67
N ARG A 60 -7.29 -13.49 2.77
CA ARG A 60 -7.54 -14.03 4.09
C ARG A 60 -8.64 -13.23 4.77
N ASP A 61 -9.67 -13.89 5.26
CA ASP A 61 -10.69 -13.24 6.11
C ASP A 61 -10.12 -13.03 7.51
N THR A 62 -10.19 -11.79 7.99
CA THR A 62 -9.64 -11.35 9.28
C THR A 62 -10.71 -10.57 10.06
N LEU A 63 -10.39 -10.21 11.31
CA LEU A 63 -11.27 -9.34 12.11
C LEU A 63 -11.45 -7.94 11.52
N VAL A 64 -10.49 -7.49 10.69
CA VAL A 64 -10.52 -6.20 9.99
C VAL A 64 -11.01 -6.34 8.55
N GLY A 65 -11.67 -7.45 8.20
CA GLY A 65 -12.19 -7.70 6.86
C GLY A 65 -11.28 -8.60 6.01
N ARG A 66 -11.58 -8.64 4.72
CA ARG A 66 -10.80 -9.43 3.75
C ARG A 66 -9.52 -8.70 3.38
N VAL A 67 -8.40 -9.38 3.59
CA VAL A 67 -7.04 -8.86 3.33
C VAL A 67 -6.38 -9.65 2.22
N SER A 68 -5.79 -8.97 1.24
CA SER A 68 -5.08 -9.56 0.10
C SER A 68 -3.67 -8.97 -0.07
N PRO A 69 -2.73 -9.73 -0.65
CA PRO A 69 -1.38 -9.25 -0.88
C PRO A 69 -1.31 -8.28 -2.06
N ILE A 70 -0.42 -7.31 -1.92
CA ILE A 70 -0.04 -6.36 -2.96
C ILE A 70 1.47 -6.37 -3.18
N THR A 71 1.91 -6.07 -4.40
CA THR A 71 3.31 -5.85 -4.72
C THR A 71 3.41 -4.74 -5.76
N GLY A 72 4.27 -3.76 -5.54
CA GLY A 72 4.32 -2.61 -6.43
C GLY A 72 5.69 -1.99 -6.57
N PHE A 73 5.74 -1.11 -7.55
CA PHE A 73 6.89 -0.29 -7.89
C PHE A 73 6.45 1.15 -8.15
N MET A 74 7.22 2.09 -7.65
CA MET A 74 7.04 3.52 -7.87
C MET A 74 8.37 4.14 -8.30
N ILE A 75 8.31 5.07 -9.24
CA ILE A 75 9.43 5.92 -9.64
C ILE A 75 8.98 7.37 -9.68
N THR A 76 9.88 8.28 -9.37
CA THR A 76 9.64 9.73 -9.46
C THR A 76 10.45 10.36 -10.58
N GLU A 77 10.03 11.53 -11.03
CA GLU A 77 10.79 12.38 -11.98
C GLU A 77 12.22 12.70 -11.48
N ALA A 78 12.42 12.73 -10.16
CA ALA A 78 13.71 12.88 -9.51
C ALA A 78 14.48 11.55 -9.35
N ASN A 79 14.17 10.51 -10.13
CA ASN A 79 14.80 9.19 -10.09
C ASN A 79 14.75 8.48 -8.72
N ALA A 80 13.91 8.94 -7.80
CA ALA A 80 13.65 8.16 -6.59
C ALA A 80 12.78 6.94 -6.96
N ALA A 81 13.09 5.78 -6.39
CA ALA A 81 12.39 4.53 -6.67
C ALA A 81 12.01 3.81 -5.38
N TYR A 82 10.87 3.15 -5.39
CA TYR A 82 10.37 2.36 -4.26
C TYR A 82 9.77 1.05 -4.75
N VAL A 83 10.31 -0.07 -4.28
CA VAL A 83 9.78 -1.41 -4.53
C VAL A 83 9.22 -1.94 -3.22
N TYR A 84 7.99 -2.39 -3.21
CA TYR A 84 7.30 -2.79 -1.99
C TYR A 84 6.42 -4.01 -2.18
N THR A 85 6.16 -4.69 -1.07
CA THR A 85 5.15 -5.73 -0.97
C THR A 85 4.42 -5.57 0.36
N GLY A 86 3.14 -5.89 0.38
CA GLY A 86 2.34 -5.69 1.58
C GLY A 86 0.95 -6.27 1.46
N ILE A 87 0.02 -5.65 2.13
CA ILE A 87 -1.37 -6.08 2.22
C ILE A 87 -2.31 -4.90 2.04
N GLU A 88 -3.48 -5.17 1.49
CA GLU A 88 -4.61 -4.26 1.44
C GLU A 88 -5.86 -4.91 2.02
N ALA A 89 -6.82 -4.10 2.45
CA ALA A 89 -8.17 -4.54 2.77
C ALA A 89 -9.19 -3.76 1.94
N ASN A 90 -10.20 -4.45 1.41
CA ASN A 90 -11.21 -3.84 0.55
C ASN A 90 -12.55 -3.74 1.29
N TYR A 91 -13.10 -2.53 1.38
CA TYR A 91 -14.40 -2.24 1.97
C TYR A 91 -15.32 -1.62 0.91
N ASP A 92 -16.44 -2.30 0.69
CA ASP A 92 -17.50 -1.80 -0.19
C ASP A 92 -18.37 -0.77 0.56
N LEU A 93 -18.44 0.43 0.04
CA LEU A 93 -19.25 1.54 0.54
C LEU A 93 -20.37 1.91 -0.45
N GLY A 94 -20.87 0.95 -1.21
CA GLY A 94 -21.88 1.13 -2.25
C GLY A 94 -21.28 1.63 -3.57
N VAL A 95 -21.39 2.91 -3.87
CA VAL A 95 -20.80 3.48 -5.10
C VAL A 95 -19.27 3.56 -5.02
N PHE A 96 -18.72 3.65 -3.81
CA PHE A 96 -17.30 3.78 -3.56
C PHE A 96 -16.72 2.51 -2.92
N LYS A 97 -15.44 2.29 -3.16
CA LYS A 97 -14.62 1.30 -2.47
C LYS A 97 -13.53 2.02 -1.68
N PHE A 98 -13.39 1.67 -0.42
CA PHE A 98 -12.34 2.17 0.47
C PHE A 98 -11.29 1.09 0.67
N THR A 99 -10.04 1.39 0.32
CA THR A 99 -8.96 0.40 0.34
C THR A 99 -7.76 0.96 1.12
N PRO A 100 -7.68 0.70 2.43
CA PRO A 100 -6.46 0.92 3.19
C PRO A 100 -5.43 -0.16 2.86
N SER A 101 -4.15 0.22 2.81
CA SER A 101 -3.03 -0.70 2.62
C SER A 101 -1.82 -0.33 3.46
N PHE A 102 -0.98 -1.35 3.71
CA PHE A 102 0.31 -1.20 4.37
C PHE A 102 1.36 -2.06 3.68
N ALA A 103 2.49 -1.47 3.31
CA ALA A 103 3.53 -2.16 2.56
C ALA A 103 4.94 -1.70 2.96
N PRO A 104 5.75 -2.57 3.58
CA PRO A 104 7.19 -2.39 3.67
C PRO A 104 7.84 -2.49 2.28
N GLY A 105 8.95 -1.77 2.10
CA GLY A 105 9.67 -1.79 0.83
C GLY A 105 11.05 -1.19 0.90
N ILE A 106 11.77 -1.25 -0.21
CA ILE A 106 13.10 -0.67 -0.36
C ILE A 106 13.00 0.60 -1.20
N TYR A 107 13.46 1.67 -0.62
CA TYR A 107 13.52 2.99 -1.22
C TYR A 107 14.93 3.36 -1.64
N SER A 108 15.06 3.89 -2.84
CA SER A 108 16.27 4.53 -3.36
C SER A 108 15.97 6.00 -3.61
N GLN A 109 16.77 6.87 -3.04
CA GLN A 109 16.54 8.31 -3.05
C GLN A 109 16.65 8.92 -4.46
N GLY A 110 17.57 8.43 -5.32
CA GLY A 110 17.93 9.13 -6.56
C GLY A 110 18.37 10.56 -6.29
N ASP A 111 17.82 11.52 -7.05
CA ASP A 111 17.99 12.98 -6.87
C ASP A 111 16.88 13.59 -5.99
N GLY A 112 15.96 12.74 -5.52
CA GLY A 112 14.78 13.10 -4.74
C GLY A 112 15.04 13.33 -3.25
N LYS A 113 14.01 13.07 -2.44
CA LYS A 113 14.07 13.24 -0.99
C LYS A 113 14.79 12.08 -0.31
N ASP A 114 15.73 12.40 0.57
CA ASP A 114 16.36 11.44 1.45
C ASP A 114 15.43 11.15 2.66
N LEU A 115 14.90 9.94 2.71
CA LEU A 115 13.99 9.49 3.77
C LEU A 115 14.73 8.94 5.00
N GLY A 116 16.06 8.83 4.94
CA GLY A 116 16.91 8.49 6.07
C GLY A 116 17.23 7.02 6.24
N HIS A 117 16.54 6.12 5.56
CA HIS A 117 16.79 4.67 5.61
C HIS A 117 16.33 3.98 4.32
N PRO A 118 17.00 2.92 3.83
CA PRO A 118 16.55 2.18 2.66
C PRO A 118 15.23 1.41 2.87
N LEU A 119 15.00 0.88 4.08
CA LEU A 119 13.74 0.22 4.42
C LEU A 119 12.73 1.28 4.85
N GLU A 120 11.66 1.38 4.09
CA GLU A 120 10.55 2.30 4.33
C GLU A 120 9.22 1.55 4.41
N PHE A 121 8.23 2.17 5.02
CA PHE A 121 6.88 1.63 5.19
C PHE A 121 5.88 2.60 4.56
N LYS A 122 5.12 2.10 3.58
CA LYS A 122 4.02 2.82 2.94
C LYS A 122 2.73 2.51 3.69
N SER A 123 2.04 3.53 4.20
CA SER A 123 0.66 3.46 4.65
C SER A 123 -0.19 4.25 3.67
N GLU A 124 -1.22 3.65 3.11
CA GLU A 124 -2.05 4.27 2.07
C GLU A 124 -3.53 4.08 2.35
N VAL A 125 -4.32 5.06 1.95
CA VAL A 125 -5.77 4.97 1.83
C VAL A 125 -6.19 5.36 0.42
N GLN A 126 -7.00 4.51 -0.22
CA GLN A 126 -7.57 4.76 -1.54
C GLN A 126 -9.08 4.81 -1.47
N LEU A 127 -9.67 5.73 -2.21
CA LEU A 127 -11.10 5.78 -2.48
C LEU A 127 -11.29 5.66 -3.99
N SER A 128 -12.04 4.65 -4.43
CA SER A 128 -12.27 4.37 -5.85
C SER A 128 -13.73 4.08 -6.15
N MET A 129 -14.08 4.15 -7.43
CA MET A 129 -15.39 3.79 -7.96
C MET A 129 -15.24 2.89 -9.19
N ASP A 130 -16.23 2.04 -9.42
CA ASP A 130 -16.26 1.19 -10.60
C ASP A 130 -16.62 2.02 -11.86
N LEU A 131 -15.79 1.89 -12.91
CA LEU A 131 -16.07 2.42 -14.25
C LEU A 131 -16.59 1.33 -15.20
N GLY A 132 -16.91 0.16 -14.70
CA GLY A 132 -17.37 -1.01 -15.43
C GLY A 132 -17.00 -2.29 -14.68
N GLU A 133 -17.25 -3.45 -15.26
CA GLU A 133 -17.11 -4.74 -14.57
C GLU A 133 -15.69 -5.06 -14.10
N SER A 134 -14.66 -4.54 -14.79
CA SER A 134 -13.26 -4.89 -14.50
C SER A 134 -12.33 -3.68 -14.40
N THR A 135 -12.88 -2.47 -14.21
CA THR A 135 -12.09 -1.24 -14.21
C THR A 135 -12.55 -0.34 -13.07
N ASN A 136 -11.59 0.13 -12.27
CA ASN A 136 -11.85 1.09 -11.21
C ASN A 136 -10.99 2.33 -11.43
N PHE A 137 -11.52 3.47 -11.05
CA PHE A 137 -10.80 4.73 -10.99
C PHE A 137 -10.89 5.30 -9.58
N GLY A 138 -9.79 5.86 -9.07
CA GLY A 138 -9.78 6.39 -7.73
C GLY A 138 -8.70 7.41 -7.47
N MET A 139 -8.69 7.86 -6.24
CA MET A 139 -7.64 8.70 -5.68
C MET A 139 -7.10 8.05 -4.42
N SER A 140 -5.81 8.19 -4.18
CA SER A 140 -5.20 7.73 -2.94
C SER A 140 -4.27 8.78 -2.34
N TYR A 141 -4.07 8.61 -1.04
CA TYR A 141 -3.09 9.34 -0.24
C TYR A 141 -2.22 8.31 0.46
N ASN A 142 -0.91 8.51 0.40
CA ASN A 142 0.01 7.69 1.17
C ASN A 142 1.01 8.52 1.98
N HIS A 143 1.52 7.86 3.00
CA HIS A 143 2.66 8.29 3.79
C HIS A 143 3.73 7.21 3.74
N VAL A 144 4.95 7.58 3.38
CA VAL A 144 6.12 6.69 3.39
C VAL A 144 7.09 7.18 4.45
N SER A 145 7.53 6.31 5.34
CA SER A 145 8.47 6.64 6.42
C SER A 145 9.19 5.40 6.94
N ASN A 146 10.38 5.60 7.53
CA ASN A 146 11.19 4.49 8.05
C ASN A 146 10.87 4.06 9.49
N ALA A 147 9.77 4.54 10.07
CA ALA A 147 9.39 4.24 11.45
C ALA A 147 10.51 4.50 12.49
N SER A 148 11.38 5.47 12.23
CA SER A 148 12.54 5.83 13.05
C SER A 148 13.62 4.73 13.12
N LEU A 149 13.76 3.92 12.07
CA LEU A 149 14.86 2.95 11.93
C LEU A 149 16.19 3.64 11.57
N GLY A 150 16.16 4.80 10.92
CA GLY A 150 17.32 5.61 10.59
C GLY A 150 17.56 6.74 11.60
N ASP A 151 18.66 7.47 11.42
CA ASP A 151 19.02 8.63 12.24
C ASP A 151 18.06 9.83 12.06
N LYS A 152 17.31 9.81 10.95
CA LYS A 152 16.25 10.78 10.65
C LYS A 152 15.06 10.08 10.01
N ASN A 153 13.87 10.64 10.20
CA ASN A 153 12.62 10.12 9.64
C ASN A 153 11.73 11.28 9.15
N PRO A 154 12.11 11.97 8.06
CA PRO A 154 11.33 13.11 7.57
C PRO A 154 9.99 12.70 6.96
N GLY A 155 9.89 11.45 6.48
CA GLY A 155 8.74 10.94 5.76
C GLY A 155 8.45 11.68 4.44
N ALA A 156 7.53 11.15 3.65
CA ALA A 156 7.01 11.77 2.45
C ALA A 156 5.52 11.50 2.32
N ASN A 157 4.74 12.52 1.95
CA ASN A 157 3.30 12.44 1.74
C ASN A 157 2.99 12.59 0.26
N SER A 158 2.19 11.66 -0.29
CA SER A 158 1.86 11.69 -1.71
C SER A 158 0.35 11.57 -1.92
N TYR A 159 -0.15 12.18 -2.99
CA TYR A 159 -1.48 11.89 -3.52
C TYR A 159 -1.37 11.36 -4.93
N MET A 160 -2.29 10.46 -5.29
CA MET A 160 -2.26 9.78 -6.59
C MET A 160 -3.66 9.63 -7.16
N PHE A 161 -3.70 9.59 -8.49
CA PHE A 161 -4.82 9.07 -9.26
C PHE A 161 -4.51 7.64 -9.64
N ASN A 162 -5.48 6.76 -9.49
CA ASN A 162 -5.35 5.32 -9.62
C ASN A 162 -6.28 4.82 -10.72
N PHE A 163 -5.77 3.94 -11.56
CA PHE A 163 -6.51 3.23 -12.59
C PHE A 163 -6.23 1.72 -12.44
N LEU A 164 -7.19 1.02 -11.87
CA LEU A 164 -7.12 -0.42 -11.65
C LEU A 164 -7.82 -1.17 -12.77
N LYS A 165 -7.14 -2.12 -13.37
CA LYS A 165 -7.69 -3.08 -14.33
C LYS A 165 -7.61 -4.48 -13.75
N LYS A 166 -8.76 -5.17 -13.63
CA LYS A 166 -8.89 -6.56 -13.20
C LYS A 166 -8.97 -7.51 -14.42
N PHE A 167 -8.46 -8.74 -14.25
CA PHE A 167 -8.40 -9.78 -15.28
C PHE A 167 -8.90 -11.12 -14.74
#